data_5a01e68eef712b1cc44ec3656ab8497b
#
_entry.id   5a01e68eef712b1cc44ec3656ab8497b
#
_cell.length_a   1.000
_cell.length_b   1.000
_cell.length_c   1.000
_cell.angle_alpha   90.00
_cell.angle_beta   90.00
_cell.angle_gamma   90.00
#
_symmetry.space_group_name_H-M   'P 1'
#
loop_
_entity.id
_entity.type
_entity.pdbx_description
1 polymer ?
#
loop_
_entity_poly.entity_id
_entity_poly.type
_entity_poly.pdbx_seq_one_letter_code
_entity_poly.pdbx_strand_id
1 'polypeptide(L)'
;MVTIYPFKGLHPSDEAFKTVPSVPYDVIERDEAAAEIAENPNTLLRVIRTDAELLDTDPYDDAIYERAKEMFAKFKADGLFVEDEKDAYYIYRITLGGQTFTGLVSCVSVAEYKDDTIKKHELTRYEKEEDRTRHID
;
A
#
# COMPACT_ATOMS: atom_id res chain seq x y z
N MET A 1 2.10 -21.10 -18.75
CA MET A 1 2.44 -21.24 -17.29
C MET A 1 2.83 -19.84 -16.82
N VAL A 2 2.27 -19.37 -15.71
CA VAL A 2 2.62 -18.04 -15.16
C VAL A 2 4.03 -18.05 -14.60
N THR A 3 4.83 -17.05 -14.96
CA THR A 3 6.19 -16.86 -14.45
C THR A 3 6.17 -15.88 -13.31
N ILE A 4 6.77 -16.24 -12.18
CA ILE A 4 6.89 -15.38 -11.00
C ILE A 4 8.36 -15.04 -10.73
N TYR A 5 8.59 -13.84 -10.19
CA TYR A 5 9.93 -13.32 -9.90
C TYR A 5 10.02 -12.85 -8.46
N PRO A 6 11.15 -13.10 -7.78
CA PRO A 6 11.42 -12.49 -6.49
C PRO A 6 11.75 -11.00 -6.66
N PHE A 7 11.67 -10.25 -5.60
CA PHE A 7 12.00 -8.82 -5.56
C PHE A 7 12.49 -8.40 -4.19
N LYS A 8 13.10 -7.23 -4.10
CA LYS A 8 13.46 -6.61 -2.83
C LYS A 8 12.24 -5.95 -2.22
N GLY A 9 11.71 -6.54 -1.15
CA GLY A 9 10.55 -6.00 -0.46
C GLY A 9 10.90 -4.78 0.38
N LEU A 10 10.05 -3.76 0.31
CA LEU A 10 10.04 -2.67 1.27
C LEU A 10 8.96 -2.96 2.31
N HIS A 11 9.33 -3.04 3.57
CA HIS A 11 8.42 -3.42 4.64
C HIS A 11 8.71 -2.62 5.93
N PRO A 12 7.78 -2.59 6.91
CA PRO A 12 8.06 -1.98 8.20
C PRO A 12 9.28 -2.60 8.87
N SER A 13 10.10 -1.78 9.53
CA SER A 13 11.19 -2.28 10.36
C SER A 13 10.66 -3.06 11.58
N ASP A 14 11.52 -3.84 12.24
CA ASP A 14 11.16 -4.60 13.45
C ASP A 14 10.64 -3.72 14.59
N GLU A 15 11.01 -2.44 14.62
CA GLU A 15 10.53 -1.47 15.60
C GLU A 15 9.16 -0.89 15.20
N ALA A 16 8.90 -0.76 13.90
CA ALA A 16 7.73 -0.10 13.33
C ALA A 16 6.58 -1.06 12.95
N PHE A 17 6.79 -2.38 12.97
CA PHE A 17 5.81 -3.34 12.46
C PHE A 17 4.45 -3.33 13.18
N LYS A 18 4.37 -2.75 14.38
CA LYS A 18 3.13 -2.61 15.14
C LYS A 18 2.40 -1.29 14.90
N THR A 19 3.11 -0.28 14.42
CA THR A 19 2.58 1.09 14.27
C THR A 19 2.35 1.48 12.83
N VAL A 20 3.12 0.97 11.89
CA VAL A 20 2.97 1.29 10.46
C VAL A 20 1.76 0.62 9.80
N PRO A 21 1.47 -0.68 10.01
CA PRO A 21 0.34 -1.32 9.35
C PRO A 21 -0.99 -0.64 9.68
N SER A 22 -1.83 -0.50 8.68
CA SER A 22 -3.16 0.10 8.76
C SER A 22 -4.20 -0.77 8.06
N VAL A 23 -5.46 -0.39 8.18
CA VAL A 23 -6.52 -0.94 7.33
C VAL A 23 -6.33 -0.53 5.88
N PRO A 24 -6.91 -1.26 4.89
CA PRO A 24 -6.91 -0.84 3.49
C PRO A 24 -7.53 0.55 3.31
N TYR A 25 -7.03 1.29 2.31
CA TYR A 25 -7.41 2.69 2.06
C TYR A 25 -8.91 2.90 1.77
N ASP A 26 -9.59 1.88 1.27
CA ASP A 26 -10.98 1.91 0.81
C ASP A 26 -12.00 1.39 1.82
N VAL A 27 -11.56 1.01 3.02
CA VAL A 27 -12.45 0.53 4.11
C VAL A 27 -12.51 1.48 5.29
N ILE A 28 -11.91 2.67 5.19
CA ILE A 28 -11.90 3.69 6.24
C ILE A 28 -12.37 5.03 5.68
N GLU A 29 -13.28 5.69 6.37
CA GLU A 29 -13.75 7.02 6.01
C GLU A 29 -12.69 8.09 6.31
N ARG A 30 -12.79 9.25 5.63
CA ARG A 30 -11.79 10.32 5.72
C ARG A 30 -11.59 10.83 7.16
N ASP A 31 -12.68 11.06 7.87
CA ASP A 31 -12.64 11.58 9.24
C ASP A 31 -12.09 10.55 10.23
N GLU A 32 -12.39 9.27 10.03
CA GLU A 32 -11.84 8.17 10.82
C GLU A 32 -10.35 8.02 10.58
N ALA A 33 -9.90 8.13 9.32
CA ALA A 33 -8.48 8.12 8.98
C ALA A 33 -7.73 9.30 9.62
N ALA A 34 -8.34 10.50 9.64
CA ALA A 34 -7.76 11.66 10.29
C ALA A 34 -7.58 11.45 11.81
N ALA A 35 -8.57 10.84 12.47
CA ALA A 35 -8.49 10.51 13.88
C ALA A 35 -7.38 9.47 14.16
N GLU A 36 -7.30 8.41 13.36
CA GLU A 36 -6.25 7.40 13.49
C GLU A 36 -4.85 7.98 13.26
N ILE A 37 -4.68 8.86 12.28
CA ILE A 37 -3.42 9.57 12.02
C ILE A 37 -3.01 10.44 13.22
N ALA A 38 -3.97 11.10 13.85
CA ALA A 38 -3.71 11.91 15.03
C ALA A 38 -3.24 11.08 16.24
N GLU A 39 -3.79 9.87 16.41
CA GLU A 39 -3.40 8.95 17.48
C GLU A 39 -2.08 8.23 17.18
N ASN A 40 -1.86 7.86 15.92
CA ASN A 40 -0.68 7.12 15.49
C ASN A 40 0.00 7.81 14.30
N PRO A 41 0.97 8.71 14.55
CA PRO A 41 1.65 9.44 13.47
C PRO A 41 2.55 8.56 12.57
N ASN A 42 2.73 7.28 12.90
CA ASN A 42 3.49 6.33 12.10
C ASN A 42 2.60 5.44 11.21
N THR A 43 1.28 5.59 11.25
CA THR A 43 0.36 4.78 10.44
C THR A 43 0.60 4.98 8.94
N LEU A 44 0.49 3.90 8.15
CA LEU A 44 0.57 3.94 6.69
C LEU A 44 -0.54 4.80 6.06
N LEU A 45 -1.63 5.09 6.78
CA LEU A 45 -2.69 5.98 6.31
C LEU A 45 -2.15 7.35 5.89
N ARG A 46 -1.08 7.83 6.49
CA ARG A 46 -0.43 9.09 6.10
C ARG A 46 0.13 9.08 4.66
N VAL A 47 0.34 7.90 4.11
CA VAL A 47 0.79 7.71 2.73
C VAL A 47 -0.38 7.37 1.80
N ILE A 48 -1.28 6.47 2.23
CA ILE A 48 -2.34 5.94 1.36
C ILE A 48 -3.69 6.66 1.50
N ARG A 49 -3.87 7.48 2.55
CA ARG A 49 -5.05 8.32 2.84
C ARG A 49 -4.62 9.73 3.25
N THR A 50 -3.69 10.29 2.49
CA THR A 50 -3.13 11.64 2.71
C THR A 50 -4.20 12.73 2.65
N ASP A 51 -5.31 12.49 1.95
CA ASP A 51 -6.49 13.32 1.97
C ASP A 51 -7.02 13.58 3.39
N ALA A 52 -6.82 12.65 4.31
CA ALA A 52 -7.21 12.78 5.71
C ALA A 52 -6.33 13.76 6.53
N GLU A 53 -5.12 14.10 6.06
CA GLU A 53 -4.29 15.16 6.66
C GLU A 53 -4.62 16.56 6.11
N LEU A 54 -5.25 16.65 4.94
CA LEU A 54 -5.53 17.90 4.22
C LEU A 54 -7.04 18.07 4.04
N LEU A 55 -7.79 18.12 5.14
CA LEU A 55 -9.27 18.06 5.15
C LEU A 55 -9.96 19.20 4.37
N ASP A 56 -9.30 20.35 4.24
CA ASP A 56 -9.81 21.51 3.50
C ASP A 56 -9.49 21.46 1.98
N THR A 57 -8.81 20.39 1.53
CA THR A 57 -8.38 20.21 0.15
C THR A 57 -9.27 19.16 -0.55
N ASP A 58 -9.52 19.33 -1.86
CA ASP A 58 -10.17 18.30 -2.67
C ASP A 58 -9.38 16.98 -2.57
N PRO A 59 -10.04 15.83 -2.30
CA PRO A 59 -9.34 14.54 -2.16
C PRO A 59 -8.52 14.11 -3.37
N TYR A 60 -8.75 14.70 -4.54
CA TYR A 60 -8.05 14.39 -5.79
C TYR A 60 -7.14 15.54 -6.27
N ASP A 61 -6.91 16.54 -5.42
CA ASP A 61 -5.96 17.62 -5.70
C ASP A 61 -4.52 17.09 -5.75
N ASP A 62 -3.68 17.69 -6.60
CA ASP A 62 -2.27 17.29 -6.74
C ASP A 62 -1.49 17.40 -5.42
N ALA A 63 -1.87 18.35 -4.55
CA ALA A 63 -1.27 18.50 -3.22
C ALA A 63 -1.39 17.24 -2.35
N ILE A 64 -2.42 16.42 -2.55
CA ILE A 64 -2.61 15.14 -1.82
C ILE A 64 -1.50 14.16 -2.22
N TYR A 65 -1.23 14.03 -3.51
CA TYR A 65 -0.23 13.09 -4.03
C TYR A 65 1.19 13.55 -3.73
N GLU A 66 1.47 14.85 -3.83
CA GLU A 66 2.76 15.41 -3.41
C GLU A 66 3.01 15.17 -1.92
N ARG A 67 2.00 15.34 -1.09
CA ARG A 67 2.09 15.05 0.35
C ARG A 67 2.32 13.57 0.62
N ALA A 68 1.67 12.66 -0.12
CA ALA A 68 1.89 11.22 -0.02
C ALA A 68 3.34 10.86 -0.33
N LYS A 69 3.90 11.43 -1.37
CA LYS A 69 5.31 11.27 -1.78
C LYS A 69 6.29 11.76 -0.69
N GLU A 70 6.03 12.94 -0.12
CA GLU A 70 6.81 13.47 1.00
C GLU A 70 6.78 12.54 2.20
N MET A 71 5.60 12.05 2.58
CA MET A 71 5.42 11.17 3.73
C MET A 71 6.08 9.81 3.51
N PHE A 72 5.98 9.25 2.31
CA PHE A 72 6.67 8.01 1.96
C PHE A 72 8.18 8.16 2.05
N ALA A 73 8.74 9.25 1.53
CA ALA A 73 10.16 9.57 1.63
C ALA A 73 10.59 9.75 3.09
N LYS A 74 9.76 10.43 3.90
CA LYS A 74 10.01 10.61 5.33
C LYS A 74 10.02 9.29 6.08
N PHE A 75 9.06 8.39 5.85
CA PHE A 75 9.00 7.08 6.50
C PHE A 75 10.25 6.23 6.21
N LYS A 76 10.78 6.32 4.98
CA LYS A 76 12.05 5.69 4.62
C LYS A 76 13.24 6.33 5.35
N ALA A 77 13.31 7.66 5.37
CA ALA A 77 14.39 8.40 6.03
C ALA A 77 14.42 8.18 7.55
N ASP A 78 13.25 8.06 8.17
CA ASP A 78 13.09 7.81 9.61
C ASP A 78 13.31 6.33 10.00
N GLY A 79 13.55 5.43 9.01
CA GLY A 79 13.76 4.01 9.26
C GLY A 79 12.48 3.24 9.64
N LEU A 80 11.30 3.80 9.41
CA LEU A 80 10.03 3.09 9.57
C LEU A 80 9.88 1.99 8.53
N PHE A 81 10.42 2.22 7.32
CA PHE A 81 10.54 1.25 6.26
C PHE A 81 11.99 0.83 6.02
N VAL A 82 12.19 -0.45 5.80
CA VAL A 82 13.46 -1.04 5.39
C VAL A 82 13.28 -1.84 4.12
N GLU A 83 14.26 -1.77 3.24
CA GLU A 83 14.30 -2.57 2.00
C GLU A 83 15.24 -3.76 2.17
N ASP A 84 14.80 -4.94 1.75
CA ASP A 84 15.62 -6.12 1.79
C ASP A 84 16.85 -6.00 0.87
N GLU A 85 17.98 -6.53 1.33
CA GLU A 85 19.23 -6.53 0.55
C GLU A 85 19.17 -7.47 -0.66
N LYS A 86 18.37 -8.53 -0.57
CA LYS A 86 18.27 -9.61 -1.57
C LYS A 86 16.84 -9.77 -2.08
N ASP A 87 16.74 -10.18 -3.34
CA ASP A 87 15.45 -10.57 -3.91
C ASP A 87 14.88 -11.79 -3.16
N ALA A 88 13.62 -11.71 -2.79
CA ALA A 88 12.89 -12.74 -2.06
C ALA A 88 11.45 -12.91 -2.54
N TYR A 89 10.83 -14.01 -2.18
CA TYR A 89 9.39 -14.20 -2.20
C TYR A 89 8.86 -13.99 -0.78
N TYR A 90 7.64 -13.45 -0.65
CA TYR A 90 7.07 -13.15 0.67
C TYR A 90 5.82 -13.98 0.90
N ILE A 91 5.67 -14.46 2.13
CA ILE A 91 4.45 -15.13 2.57
C ILE A 91 3.55 -14.11 3.25
N TYR A 92 2.38 -13.89 2.67
CA TYR A 92 1.33 -13.05 3.25
C TYR A 92 0.28 -13.93 3.92
N ARG A 93 0.08 -13.73 5.22
CA ARG A 93 -0.86 -14.54 6.00
C ARG A 93 -1.83 -13.66 6.77
N ILE A 94 -3.12 -13.92 6.59
CA ILE A 94 -4.20 -13.26 7.33
C ILE A 94 -4.99 -14.31 8.09
N THR A 95 -5.35 -14.01 9.34
CA THR A 95 -6.30 -14.81 10.12
C THR A 95 -7.54 -13.96 10.41
N LEU A 96 -8.69 -14.40 9.94
CA LEU A 96 -9.97 -13.72 10.10
C LEU A 96 -11.05 -14.74 10.45
N GLY A 97 -11.82 -14.48 11.50
CA GLY A 97 -12.91 -15.38 11.93
C GLY A 97 -12.47 -16.81 12.24
N GLY A 98 -11.24 -17.01 12.72
CA GLY A 98 -10.65 -18.31 13.01
C GLY A 98 -10.12 -19.08 11.79
N GLN A 99 -10.25 -18.51 10.58
CA GLN A 99 -9.67 -19.06 9.35
C GLN A 99 -8.37 -18.34 8.99
N THR A 100 -7.40 -19.11 8.52
CA THR A 100 -6.10 -18.57 8.06
C THR A 100 -5.98 -18.71 6.56
N PHE A 101 -5.72 -17.57 5.90
CA PHE A 101 -5.44 -17.48 4.49
C PHE A 101 -3.96 -17.20 4.29
N THR A 102 -3.33 -17.94 3.39
CA THR A 102 -1.91 -17.79 3.10
C THR A 102 -1.72 -17.56 1.61
N GLY A 103 -1.04 -16.47 1.25
CA GLY A 103 -0.70 -16.09 -0.13
C GLY A 103 0.81 -15.98 -0.33
N LEU A 104 1.23 -16.07 -1.57
CA LEU A 104 2.59 -15.79 -2.02
C LEU A 104 2.62 -14.43 -2.70
N VAL A 105 3.51 -13.55 -2.26
CA VAL A 105 3.74 -12.23 -2.89
C VAL A 105 4.97 -12.35 -3.77
N SER A 106 4.84 -11.97 -5.04
CA SER A 106 5.88 -12.01 -6.06
C SER A 106 5.61 -10.97 -7.14
N CYS A 107 6.61 -10.66 -7.95
CA CYS A 107 6.37 -9.96 -9.22
C CYS A 107 5.91 -10.93 -10.30
N VAL A 108 5.14 -10.42 -11.25
CA VAL A 108 4.68 -11.17 -12.43
C VAL A 108 4.93 -10.38 -13.71
N SER A 109 4.93 -11.06 -14.84
CA SER A 109 5.12 -10.41 -16.14
C SER A 109 3.91 -9.58 -16.54
N VAL A 110 4.11 -8.30 -16.86
CA VAL A 110 3.07 -7.44 -17.44
C VAL A 110 2.58 -7.96 -18.79
N ALA A 111 3.45 -8.59 -19.59
CA ALA A 111 3.06 -9.21 -20.86
C ALA A 111 2.08 -10.36 -20.62
N GLU A 112 2.37 -11.25 -19.66
CA GLU A 112 1.48 -12.37 -19.31
C GLU A 112 0.14 -11.90 -18.70
N TYR A 113 0.12 -10.73 -18.07
CA TYR A 113 -1.11 -10.08 -17.62
C TYR A 113 -1.94 -9.54 -18.79
N LYS A 114 -1.28 -8.94 -19.80
CA LYS A 114 -1.95 -8.37 -20.98
C LYS A 114 -2.49 -9.43 -21.95
N ASP A 115 -1.81 -10.56 -22.10
CA ASP A 115 -2.22 -11.66 -23.00
C ASP A 115 -3.14 -12.69 -22.34
N ASP A 116 -3.65 -12.40 -21.13
CA ASP A 116 -4.51 -13.27 -20.32
C ASP A 116 -3.91 -14.64 -19.93
N THR A 117 -2.59 -14.81 -20.00
CA THR A 117 -1.91 -15.95 -19.39
C THR A 117 -2.15 -15.93 -17.86
N ILE A 118 -2.10 -14.74 -17.24
CA ILE A 118 -2.58 -14.50 -15.90
C ILE A 118 -4.07 -14.19 -15.96
N LYS A 119 -4.90 -15.07 -15.36
CA LYS A 119 -6.34 -14.87 -15.34
C LYS A 119 -6.73 -13.78 -14.36
N LYS A 120 -7.37 -12.73 -14.88
CA LYS A 120 -7.87 -11.63 -14.07
C LYS A 120 -9.09 -12.10 -13.27
N HIS A 121 -9.12 -11.76 -11.97
CA HIS A 121 -10.23 -12.13 -11.10
C HIS A 121 -11.47 -11.28 -11.39
N GLU A 122 -11.29 -9.97 -11.53
CA GLU A 122 -12.35 -9.00 -11.78
C GLU A 122 -11.80 -7.79 -12.57
N LEU A 123 -12.71 -6.95 -13.06
CA LEU A 123 -12.33 -5.69 -13.68
C LEU A 123 -12.09 -4.61 -12.63
N THR A 124 -11.05 -3.83 -12.82
CA THR A 124 -10.74 -2.67 -11.97
C THR A 124 -11.74 -1.55 -12.25
N ARG A 125 -12.14 -0.81 -11.22
CA ARG A 125 -12.93 0.42 -11.37
C ARG A 125 -12.00 1.54 -11.81
N TYR A 126 -12.34 2.19 -12.95
CA TYR A 126 -11.50 3.23 -13.56
C TYR A 126 -11.08 4.34 -12.57
N GLU A 127 -12.02 4.87 -11.77
CA GLU A 127 -11.75 5.94 -10.80
C GLU A 127 -10.72 5.51 -9.73
N LYS A 128 -10.77 4.23 -9.31
CA LYS A 128 -9.82 3.69 -8.33
C LYS A 128 -8.46 3.41 -8.96
N GLU A 129 -8.44 2.98 -10.21
CA GLU A 129 -7.21 2.77 -10.97
C GLU A 129 -6.48 4.10 -11.19
N GLU A 130 -7.18 5.15 -11.61
CA GLU A 130 -6.65 6.50 -11.81
C GLU A 130 -6.03 7.04 -10.52
N ASP A 131 -6.77 7.01 -9.41
CA ASP A 131 -6.31 7.47 -8.09
C ASP A 131 -5.07 6.72 -7.62
N ARG A 132 -5.03 5.39 -7.77
CA ARG A 132 -3.86 4.59 -7.37
C ARG A 132 -2.64 4.82 -8.28
N THR A 133 -2.86 5.03 -9.57
CA THR A 133 -1.79 5.38 -10.52
C THR A 133 -1.13 6.68 -10.10
N ARG A 134 -1.90 7.73 -9.79
CA ARG A 134 -1.37 9.00 -9.32
C ARG A 134 -0.61 8.92 -7.98
N HIS A 135 -0.93 7.95 -7.12
CA HIS A 135 -0.18 7.69 -5.89
C HIS A 135 1.18 7.03 -6.12
N ILE A 136 1.38 6.37 -7.27
CA ILE A 136 2.61 5.65 -7.59
C ILE A 136 3.60 6.56 -8.34
N ASP A 137 3.10 7.48 -9.15
CA ASP A 137 3.89 8.43 -9.94
C ASP A 137 4.52 9.52 -9.06
#